data_c42845b6c2d6053e2ba2c122b07d1373
#
_entry.id   c42845b6c2d6053e2ba2c122b07d1373
#
_cell.length_a   1.000
_cell.length_b   1.000
_cell.length_c   1.000
_cell.angle_alpha   90.00
_cell.angle_beta   90.00
_cell.angle_gamma   90.00
#
_symmetry.space_group_name_H-M   'P 1'
#
loop_
_entity.id
_entity.type
_entity.pdbx_description
1 polymer ?
#
loop_
_entity_poly.entity_id
_entity_poly.type
_entity_poly.pdbx_seq_one_letter_code
_entity_poly.pdbx_strand_id
1 'polypeptide(L)'
;GMGYEIGVDANKFISTSAPVQLYSLGKSKEQYSINERPDTRAGETIQLGYYAATAGNLTLSASRMDTAIVIYDNVTNQYVDLSEGDYMFYSEAGYNHTRFAMSAGKAPSVETGVDEIRKDDWNNVVVYSITGQLLAENVHLSTLDLPAGVYMIQTESATHKIVIP
;
A
#
# COMPACT_ATOMS: atom_id res chain seq x y z
N GLY A 1 -5.59 21.62 9.07
CA GLY A 1 -6.73 21.76 8.16
C GLY A 1 -6.79 20.63 7.16
N MET A 2 -7.99 20.24 6.74
CA MET A 2 -8.18 19.19 5.72
C MET A 2 -8.45 19.77 4.33
N GLY A 3 -8.11 21.02 4.09
CA GLY A 3 -8.26 21.72 2.82
C GLY A 3 -7.13 22.72 2.61
N TYR A 4 -7.12 23.39 1.46
CA TYR A 4 -6.12 24.41 1.13
C TYR A 4 -6.04 25.50 2.19
N GLU A 5 -4.85 25.74 2.72
CA GLU A 5 -4.57 26.77 3.72
C GLU A 5 -3.61 27.81 3.15
N ILE A 6 -4.07 29.07 3.07
CA ILE A 6 -3.28 30.17 2.51
C ILE A 6 -2.05 30.42 3.42
N GLY A 7 -0.87 30.45 2.80
CA GLY A 7 0.40 30.69 3.51
C GLY A 7 1.10 29.42 4.00
N VAL A 8 0.44 28.27 3.88
CA VAL A 8 0.94 26.95 4.29
C VAL A 8 1.02 26.00 3.09
N ASP A 9 -0.06 25.93 2.32
CA ASP A 9 -0.11 25.12 1.10
C ASP A 9 0.26 25.94 -0.14
N ALA A 10 0.88 25.32 -1.12
CA ALA A 10 1.17 25.93 -2.40
C ALA A 10 0.61 25.09 -3.55
N ASN A 11 -0.20 25.74 -4.39
CA ASN A 11 -0.71 25.10 -5.60
C ASN A 11 0.41 24.72 -6.55
N LYS A 12 0.26 23.55 -7.21
CA LYS A 12 1.17 23.11 -8.25
C LYS A 12 0.81 23.75 -9.60
N PHE A 13 1.78 24.44 -10.17
CA PHE A 13 1.70 24.86 -11.55
C PHE A 13 2.56 23.90 -12.41
N ILE A 14 1.90 23.17 -13.30
CA ILE A 14 2.60 22.27 -14.22
C ILE A 14 3.29 23.11 -15.29
N SER A 15 4.62 23.01 -15.36
CA SER A 15 5.44 23.68 -16.35
C SER A 15 5.80 22.69 -17.46
N THR A 16 5.57 23.09 -18.71
CA THR A 16 5.99 22.29 -19.87
C THR A 16 7.51 22.22 -20.05
N SER A 17 8.26 23.09 -19.36
CA SER A 17 9.73 23.09 -19.40
C SER A 17 10.37 22.07 -18.45
N ALA A 18 9.64 21.57 -17.45
CA ALA A 18 10.13 20.57 -16.53
C ALA A 18 9.77 19.16 -17.01
N PRO A 19 10.76 18.27 -17.22
CA PRO A 19 10.53 16.97 -17.83
C PRO A 19 9.70 16.03 -16.92
N VAL A 20 9.82 16.18 -15.61
CA VAL A 20 9.06 15.40 -14.62
C VAL A 20 8.63 16.31 -13.47
N GLN A 21 7.43 16.13 -12.99
CA GLN A 21 6.90 16.89 -11.88
C GLN A 21 6.04 16.01 -10.99
N LEU A 22 6.29 16.03 -9.70
CA LEU A 22 5.53 15.34 -8.66
C LEU A 22 4.70 16.35 -7.85
N TYR A 23 3.55 15.94 -7.39
CA TYR A 23 2.66 16.75 -6.55
C TYR A 23 1.71 15.86 -5.75
N SER A 24 1.19 16.38 -4.64
CA SER A 24 0.11 15.74 -3.90
C SER A 24 -1.24 16.20 -4.41
N LEU A 25 -2.26 15.37 -4.24
CA LEU A 25 -3.64 15.66 -4.59
C LEU A 25 -4.48 15.91 -3.35
N GLY A 26 -5.25 16.98 -3.37
CA GLY A 26 -6.29 17.26 -2.40
C GLY A 26 -7.54 16.40 -2.62
N LYS A 27 -8.51 16.54 -1.70
CA LYS A 27 -9.76 15.76 -1.74
C LYS A 27 -10.61 16.04 -2.99
N SER A 28 -10.59 17.27 -3.50
CA SER A 28 -11.28 17.67 -4.74
C SER A 28 -10.35 17.65 -5.96
N LYS A 29 -9.21 16.92 -5.86
CA LYS A 29 -8.18 16.78 -6.88
C LYS A 29 -7.35 18.04 -7.17
N GLU A 30 -7.33 18.98 -6.25
CA GLU A 30 -6.37 20.09 -6.28
C GLU A 30 -4.94 19.54 -6.27
N GLN A 31 -4.04 20.20 -6.99
CA GLN A 31 -2.64 19.80 -7.08
C GLN A 31 -1.78 20.73 -6.21
N TYR A 32 -0.97 20.15 -5.31
CA TYR A 32 -0.12 20.89 -4.40
C TYR A 32 1.35 20.58 -4.59
N SER A 33 2.17 21.62 -4.70
CA SER A 33 3.64 21.52 -4.64
C SER A 33 4.13 21.41 -3.20
N ILE A 34 3.44 22.10 -2.28
CA ILE A 34 3.60 22.05 -0.85
C ILE A 34 2.22 21.77 -0.27
N ASN A 35 2.14 20.77 0.57
CA ASN A 35 0.91 20.36 1.23
C ASN A 35 1.28 20.04 2.68
N GLU A 36 1.20 21.07 3.53
CA GLU A 36 1.46 20.91 4.95
C GLU A 36 0.24 20.25 5.60
N ARG A 37 0.52 19.21 6.35
CA ARG A 37 -0.51 18.50 7.09
C ARG A 37 -0.13 18.47 8.56
N PRO A 38 -1.09 18.70 9.47
CA PRO A 38 -0.85 18.38 10.88
C PRO A 38 -0.51 16.89 10.95
N ASP A 39 0.33 16.51 11.91
CA ASP A 39 0.88 15.16 12.09
C ASP A 39 0.01 14.08 11.45
N THR A 40 0.50 13.54 10.36
CA THR A 40 -0.19 12.46 9.65
C THR A 40 -0.34 11.30 10.61
N ARG A 41 -1.54 11.10 11.11
CA ARG A 41 -1.84 9.96 11.96
C ARG A 41 -1.49 8.70 11.17
N ALA A 42 -0.84 7.75 11.83
CA ALA A 42 -0.55 6.46 11.23
C ALA A 42 -1.78 5.93 10.48
N GLY A 43 -1.65 5.75 9.17
CA GLY A 43 -2.72 5.28 8.30
C GLY A 43 -3.42 6.34 7.43
N GLU A 44 -3.10 7.63 7.55
CA GLU A 44 -3.61 8.61 6.57
C GLU A 44 -2.86 8.43 5.23
N THR A 45 -3.64 8.33 4.16
CA THR A 45 -3.13 8.16 2.80
C THR A 45 -3.26 9.45 2.02
N ILE A 46 -2.18 9.88 1.37
CA ILE A 46 -2.11 11.04 0.48
C ILE A 46 -1.94 10.53 -0.95
N GLN A 47 -2.88 10.86 -1.81
CA GLN A 47 -2.77 10.53 -3.23
C GLN A 47 -1.70 11.42 -3.88
N LEU A 48 -0.79 10.81 -4.63
CA LEU A 48 0.20 11.54 -5.42
C LEU A 48 -0.18 11.54 -6.90
N GLY A 49 0.10 12.67 -7.54
CA GLY A 49 0.06 12.81 -8.99
C GLY A 49 1.44 13.15 -9.53
N TYR A 50 1.69 12.79 -10.78
CA TYR A 50 2.90 13.23 -11.49
C TYR A 50 2.62 13.51 -12.95
N TYR A 51 3.50 14.29 -13.55
CA TYR A 51 3.58 14.54 -14.97
C TYR A 51 4.94 14.10 -15.50
N ALA A 52 4.97 13.39 -16.62
CA ALA A 52 6.18 13.02 -17.36
C ALA A 52 6.07 13.52 -18.79
N ALA A 53 7.04 14.32 -19.25
CA ALA A 53 7.03 14.85 -20.61
C ALA A 53 7.27 13.76 -21.67
N THR A 54 8.01 12.71 -21.32
CA THR A 54 8.34 11.57 -22.18
C THR A 54 8.19 10.27 -21.40
N ALA A 55 7.89 9.19 -22.11
CA ALA A 55 7.88 7.86 -21.51
C ALA A 55 9.31 7.41 -21.15
N GLY A 56 9.45 6.66 -20.07
CA GLY A 56 10.75 6.16 -19.61
C GLY A 56 10.77 5.74 -18.15
N ASN A 57 11.94 5.34 -17.69
CA ASN A 57 12.16 5.01 -16.29
C ASN A 57 12.31 6.28 -15.46
N LEU A 58 11.53 6.35 -14.39
CA LEU A 58 11.55 7.42 -13.41
C LEU A 58 11.94 6.84 -12.04
N THR A 59 12.43 7.70 -11.16
CA THR A 59 12.80 7.32 -9.80
C THR A 59 12.06 8.20 -8.80
N LEU A 60 11.41 7.57 -7.82
CA LEU A 60 10.91 8.22 -6.61
C LEU A 60 11.93 8.06 -5.50
N SER A 61 12.28 9.17 -4.88
CA SER A 61 13.14 9.21 -3.71
C SER A 61 12.57 10.17 -2.67
N ALA A 62 12.88 9.93 -1.41
CA ALA A 62 12.54 10.83 -0.33
C ALA A 62 13.81 11.29 0.40
N SER A 63 13.86 12.56 0.80
CA SER A 63 14.99 13.14 1.52
C SER A 63 14.49 13.98 2.69
N ARG A 64 15.32 14.11 3.73
CA ARG A 64 15.01 14.90 4.95
C ARG A 64 13.74 14.42 5.64
N MET A 65 13.66 13.11 5.87
CA MET A 65 12.51 12.48 6.51
C MET A 65 12.72 12.39 8.02
N ASP A 66 11.76 12.90 8.79
CA ASP A 66 11.69 12.65 10.24
C ASP A 66 10.91 11.36 10.53
N THR A 67 10.18 10.85 9.53
CA THR A 67 9.37 9.64 9.59
C THR A 67 9.50 8.89 8.27
N ALA A 68 9.46 7.56 8.30
CA ALA A 68 9.46 6.73 7.09
C ALA A 68 8.32 7.14 6.14
N ILE A 69 8.61 7.18 4.86
CA ILE A 69 7.63 7.46 3.79
C ILE A 69 7.40 6.19 3.00
N VAL A 70 6.19 5.71 3.05
CA VAL A 70 5.77 4.51 2.34
C VAL A 70 4.89 4.87 1.16
N ILE A 71 5.23 4.34 0.00
CA ILE A 71 4.46 4.49 -1.24
C ILE A 71 3.76 3.17 -1.54
N TYR A 72 2.47 3.24 -1.86
CA TYR A 72 1.76 2.14 -2.51
C TYR A 72 1.68 2.40 -4.01
N ASP A 73 2.19 1.47 -4.82
CA ASP A 73 2.08 1.49 -6.28
C ASP A 73 0.89 0.64 -6.73
N ASN A 74 -0.19 1.28 -7.18
CA ASN A 74 -1.41 0.63 -7.66
C ASN A 74 -1.20 -0.20 -8.94
N VAL A 75 -0.10 -0.01 -9.67
CA VAL A 75 0.21 -0.78 -10.89
C VAL A 75 0.83 -2.13 -10.53
N THR A 76 1.75 -2.14 -9.57
CA THR A 76 2.45 -3.35 -9.13
C THR A 76 1.80 -4.00 -7.91
N ASN A 77 0.87 -3.32 -7.25
CA ASN A 77 0.25 -3.68 -5.98
C ASN A 77 1.29 -3.93 -4.87
N GLN A 78 2.31 -3.08 -4.80
CA GLN A 78 3.41 -3.19 -3.85
C GLN A 78 3.52 -1.96 -2.97
N TYR A 79 3.93 -2.18 -1.72
CA TYR A 79 4.39 -1.13 -0.83
C TYR A 79 5.91 -0.99 -0.93
N VAL A 80 6.37 0.24 -0.97
CA VAL A 80 7.79 0.60 -1.04
C VAL A 80 8.09 1.59 0.07
N ASP A 81 9.02 1.25 0.93
CA ASP A 81 9.54 2.16 1.96
C ASP A 81 10.70 2.98 1.36
N LEU A 82 10.46 4.26 1.12
CA LEU A 82 11.46 5.16 0.57
C LEU A 82 12.57 5.54 1.59
N SER A 83 12.44 5.15 2.85
CA SER A 83 13.54 5.27 3.83
C SER A 83 14.61 4.19 3.65
N GLU A 84 14.26 3.08 2.99
CA GLU A 84 15.17 1.98 2.69
C GLU A 84 15.90 2.15 1.34
N GLY A 85 15.38 3.01 0.46
CA GLY A 85 16.00 3.29 -0.84
C GLY A 85 15.04 3.89 -1.87
N ASP A 86 15.59 4.18 -3.01
CA ASP A 86 14.87 4.77 -4.14
C ASP A 86 14.01 3.73 -4.86
N TYR A 87 12.85 4.14 -5.36
CA TYR A 87 11.96 3.30 -6.16
C TYR A 87 11.99 3.68 -7.63
N MET A 88 12.46 2.77 -8.48
CA MET A 88 12.47 2.94 -9.93
C MET A 88 11.24 2.30 -10.57
N PHE A 89 10.60 3.03 -11.49
CA PHE A 89 9.41 2.55 -12.21
C PHE A 89 9.36 3.10 -13.64
N TYR A 90 8.74 2.35 -14.54
CA TYR A 90 8.45 2.84 -15.89
C TYR A 90 7.17 3.68 -15.90
N SER A 91 7.18 4.77 -16.66
CA SER A 91 6.03 5.65 -16.88
C SER A 91 5.82 5.92 -18.36
N GLU A 92 4.56 5.95 -18.79
CA GLU A 92 4.18 6.57 -20.04
C GLU A 92 4.24 8.11 -19.92
N ALA A 93 4.31 8.80 -21.06
CA ALA A 93 4.23 10.25 -21.11
C ALA A 93 2.83 10.74 -20.70
N GLY A 94 2.76 11.90 -20.05
CA GLY A 94 1.51 12.54 -19.64
C GLY A 94 1.30 12.60 -18.15
N TYR A 95 0.05 12.80 -17.75
CA TYR A 95 -0.36 12.89 -16.36
C TYR A 95 -0.76 11.52 -15.81
N ASN A 96 -0.38 11.26 -14.57
CA ASN A 96 -0.88 10.12 -13.82
C ASN A 96 -1.31 10.59 -12.42
N HIS A 97 -2.55 10.31 -12.06
CA HIS A 97 -3.16 10.74 -10.78
C HIS A 97 -3.59 9.57 -9.90
N THR A 98 -3.35 8.33 -10.33
CA THR A 98 -3.91 7.15 -9.68
C THR A 98 -2.88 6.12 -9.26
N ARG A 99 -1.63 6.25 -9.75
CA ARG A 99 -0.62 5.22 -9.54
C ARG A 99 -0.13 5.15 -8.11
N PHE A 100 0.18 6.29 -7.49
CA PHE A 100 0.84 6.31 -6.20
C PHE A 100 -0.03 6.89 -5.09
N ALA A 101 -0.06 6.18 -3.98
CA ALA A 101 -0.56 6.66 -2.72
C ALA A 101 0.58 6.65 -1.68
N MET A 102 0.68 7.68 -0.87
CA MET A 102 1.73 7.86 0.13
C MET A 102 1.14 7.83 1.53
N SER A 103 1.85 7.21 2.46
CA SER A 103 1.59 7.30 3.89
C SER A 103 2.86 7.60 4.67
N ALA A 104 2.73 8.25 5.82
CA ALA A 104 3.83 8.45 6.76
C ALA A 104 3.81 7.34 7.83
N GLY A 105 4.99 6.88 8.24
CA GLY A 105 5.16 5.79 9.18
C GLY A 105 5.52 4.47 8.51
N LYS A 106 5.51 3.40 9.28
CA LYS A 106 5.78 2.06 8.76
C LYS A 106 4.74 1.71 7.68
N ALA A 107 5.20 1.08 6.61
CA ALA A 107 4.29 0.46 5.65
C ALA A 107 3.20 -0.25 6.44
N PRO A 108 1.90 -0.05 6.12
CA PRO A 108 0.93 -0.98 6.62
C PRO A 108 1.51 -2.35 6.27
N SER A 109 1.71 -3.19 7.27
CA SER A 109 1.98 -4.58 6.97
C SER A 109 0.86 -4.96 6.02
N VAL A 110 1.18 -5.10 4.72
CA VAL A 110 0.29 -5.88 3.89
C VAL A 110 0.33 -7.20 4.60
N GLU A 111 -0.70 -7.46 5.37
CA GLU A 111 -1.11 -8.81 5.51
C GLU A 111 -1.37 -9.24 4.05
N THR A 112 -0.30 -9.59 3.34
CA THR A 112 -0.42 -10.52 2.23
C THR A 112 -1.14 -11.65 2.90
N GLY A 113 -2.42 -11.85 2.70
CA GLY A 113 -3.31 -12.76 3.45
C GLY A 113 -2.75 -14.15 3.72
N VAL A 114 -1.51 -14.19 4.03
CA VAL A 114 -0.67 -15.19 4.66
C VAL A 114 -0.27 -14.54 5.97
N ASP A 115 -1.23 -14.49 6.93
CA ASP A 115 -0.81 -14.59 8.29
C ASP A 115 0.24 -15.69 8.33
N GLU A 116 1.48 -15.39 8.81
CA GLU A 116 2.23 -16.42 9.53
C GLU A 116 1.40 -16.68 10.78
N ILE A 117 0.34 -17.43 10.56
CA ILE A 117 -0.53 -17.87 11.62
C ILE A 117 0.36 -18.74 12.48
N ARG A 118 0.60 -18.27 13.68
CA ARG A 118 1.05 -19.16 14.75
C ARG A 118 -0.04 -20.21 14.83
N LYS A 119 0.22 -21.38 14.26
CA LYS A 119 -0.69 -22.53 14.25
C LYS A 119 -1.21 -22.87 15.65
N ASP A 120 -0.60 -22.29 16.67
CA ASP A 120 -0.87 -22.54 18.08
C ASP A 120 -2.11 -21.80 18.63
N ASP A 121 -2.65 -20.81 17.91
CA ASP A 121 -3.72 -19.97 18.44
C ASP A 121 -5.13 -20.34 17.94
N TRP A 122 -5.26 -21.29 17.02
CA TRP A 122 -6.56 -21.61 16.43
C TRP A 122 -7.14 -22.95 16.87
N ASN A 123 -8.02 -22.87 17.84
CA ASN A 123 -8.87 -23.97 18.30
C ASN A 123 -10.19 -23.95 17.52
N ASN A 124 -10.80 -25.12 17.32
CA ASN A 124 -12.14 -25.30 16.72
C ASN A 124 -12.30 -24.62 15.35
N VAL A 125 -11.34 -24.82 14.47
CA VAL A 125 -11.43 -24.30 13.10
C VAL A 125 -12.08 -25.30 12.14
N VAL A 126 -12.68 -24.76 11.08
CA VAL A 126 -13.15 -25.52 9.93
C VAL A 126 -12.22 -25.24 8.75
N VAL A 127 -11.72 -26.27 8.11
CA VAL A 127 -10.74 -26.17 7.03
C VAL A 127 -11.35 -26.61 5.70
N TYR A 128 -11.22 -25.75 4.70
CA TYR A 128 -11.67 -26.04 3.34
C TYR A 128 -10.48 -25.97 2.36
N SER A 129 -10.53 -26.76 1.30
CA SER A 129 -9.68 -26.56 0.15
C SER A 129 -10.04 -25.25 -0.57
N ILE A 130 -9.15 -24.77 -1.46
CA ILE A 130 -9.41 -23.58 -2.30
C ILE A 130 -10.65 -23.75 -3.20
N THR A 131 -11.06 -25.01 -3.46
CA THR A 131 -12.25 -25.34 -4.24
C THR A 131 -13.53 -25.42 -3.39
N GLY A 132 -13.44 -25.15 -2.08
CA GLY A 132 -14.57 -25.17 -1.17
C GLY A 132 -14.92 -26.56 -0.58
N GLN A 133 -14.09 -27.58 -0.82
CA GLN A 133 -14.27 -28.90 -0.23
C GLN A 133 -13.92 -28.84 1.26
N LEU A 134 -14.79 -29.32 2.15
CA LEU A 134 -14.52 -29.49 3.57
C LEU A 134 -13.43 -30.56 3.77
N LEU A 135 -12.35 -30.20 4.46
CA LEU A 135 -11.23 -31.08 4.77
C LEU A 135 -11.19 -31.51 6.24
N ALA A 136 -11.55 -30.60 7.14
CA ALA A 136 -11.62 -30.87 8.57
C ALA A 136 -12.56 -29.89 9.25
N GLU A 137 -13.15 -30.28 10.38
CA GLU A 137 -13.98 -29.42 11.25
C GLU A 137 -13.71 -29.69 12.72
N ASN A 138 -13.87 -28.64 13.54
CA ASN A 138 -13.66 -28.69 14.99
C ASN A 138 -12.26 -29.21 15.39
N VAL A 139 -11.24 -28.80 14.64
CA VAL A 139 -9.86 -29.22 14.86
C VAL A 139 -8.99 -28.05 15.31
N HIS A 140 -7.90 -28.38 15.98
CA HIS A 140 -6.84 -27.43 16.26
C HIS A 140 -5.91 -27.39 15.03
N LEU A 141 -5.63 -26.20 14.47
CA LEU A 141 -4.90 -26.09 13.20
C LEU A 141 -3.50 -26.72 13.27
N SER A 142 -2.82 -26.65 14.42
CA SER A 142 -1.50 -27.27 14.61
C SER A 142 -1.48 -28.79 14.55
N THR A 143 -2.63 -29.44 14.72
CA THR A 143 -2.76 -30.90 14.67
C THR A 143 -3.01 -31.45 13.28
N LEU A 144 -3.24 -30.57 12.29
CA LEU A 144 -3.50 -30.96 10.91
C LEU A 144 -2.21 -31.04 10.12
N ASP A 145 -1.99 -32.19 9.50
CA ASP A 145 -0.94 -32.38 8.50
C ASP A 145 -1.54 -32.13 7.11
N LEU A 146 -1.43 -30.87 6.68
CA LEU A 146 -1.95 -30.43 5.38
C LEU A 146 -0.79 -30.39 4.36
N PRO A 147 -0.98 -30.99 3.19
CA PRO A 147 0.00 -30.87 2.09
C PRO A 147 0.24 -29.41 1.68
N ALA A 148 1.34 -29.16 1.00
CA ALA A 148 1.59 -27.85 0.39
C ALA A 148 0.39 -27.42 -0.46
N GLY A 149 -0.11 -26.22 -0.22
CA GLY A 149 -1.33 -25.75 -0.89
C GLY A 149 -1.98 -24.53 -0.26
N VAL A 150 -3.10 -24.12 -0.85
CA VAL A 150 -3.90 -22.98 -0.38
C VAL A 150 -5.19 -23.50 0.25
N TYR A 151 -5.48 -23.00 1.46
CA TYR A 151 -6.62 -23.42 2.27
C TYR A 151 -7.40 -22.23 2.79
N MET A 152 -8.69 -22.43 3.03
CA MET A 152 -9.56 -21.49 3.72
C MET A 152 -9.83 -22.02 5.12
N ILE A 153 -9.49 -21.23 6.13
CA ILE A 153 -9.72 -21.57 7.53
C ILE A 153 -10.83 -20.68 8.05
N GLN A 154 -11.89 -21.30 8.53
CA GLN A 154 -13.00 -20.60 9.18
C GLN A 154 -12.90 -20.75 10.69
N THR A 155 -12.86 -19.61 11.39
CA THR A 155 -12.97 -19.50 12.84
C THR A 155 -14.37 -19.04 13.23
N GLU A 156 -14.68 -18.91 14.52
CA GLU A 156 -15.96 -18.37 14.99
C GLU A 156 -16.21 -16.91 14.51
N SER A 157 -15.17 -16.16 14.27
CA SER A 157 -15.25 -14.71 13.98
C SER A 157 -14.89 -14.32 12.55
N ALA A 158 -14.14 -15.13 11.82
CA ALA A 158 -13.63 -14.78 10.49
C ALA A 158 -13.27 -15.99 9.64
N THR A 159 -13.05 -15.73 8.34
CA THR A 159 -12.49 -16.70 7.40
C THR A 159 -11.14 -16.18 6.90
N HIS A 160 -10.13 -17.02 6.99
CA HIS A 160 -8.75 -16.69 6.63
C HIS A 160 -8.25 -17.58 5.48
N LYS A 161 -7.48 -17.01 4.60
CA LYS A 161 -6.76 -17.76 3.54
C LYS A 161 -5.35 -18.03 4.03
N ILE A 162 -4.92 -19.29 4.04
CA ILE A 162 -3.55 -19.68 4.40
C ILE A 162 -2.85 -20.37 3.23
N VAL A 163 -1.54 -20.31 3.20
CA VAL A 163 -0.69 -21.06 2.27
C VAL A 163 0.24 -21.94 3.10
N ILE A 164 0.21 -23.22 2.83
CA ILE A 164 1.16 -24.21 3.38
C ILE A 164 2.26 -24.39 2.31
N PRO A 165 3.54 -24.11 2.64
CA PRO A 165 4.63 -24.17 1.69
C PRO A 165 4.99 -25.61 1.26
#